data_734113dcfbc1aedbae11a1dece3f8cdf
#
_entry.id   734113dcfbc1aedbae11a1dece3f8cdf
#
_cell.length_a   1.000
_cell.length_b   1.000
_cell.length_c   1.000
_cell.angle_alpha   90.00
_cell.angle_beta   90.00
_cell.angle_gamma   90.00
#
_symmetry.space_group_name_H-M   'P 1'
#
loop_
_entity.id
_entity.type
_entity.pdbx_description
1 polymer ?
#
loop_
_entity_poly.entity_id
_entity_poly.type
_entity_poly.pdbx_seq_one_letter_code
_entity_poly.pdbx_strand_id
1 'polypeptide(L)'
;MSSTPTGRSGSVFDDIAPELTRNYAEALLGASGDQAEAVVIELEAIHTDVLDAYPEFAAILASPTVAINEKDRLLTDTLGPEAMEPVIRFLRVLNRHGRLGILPSVIRQARATLDKRLNRKAVTVRSAVPLDEAQQASLRDRLAAMIHATPVIALEVDPSLIGGLVIQVGDAVYDASVRNRLERLRGRLIERKTHEIQSRRDHFSDSA
;
A
#
# COMPACT_ATOMS: atom_id res chain seq x y z
N MET A 1 33.01 -7.90 22.56
CA MET A 1 32.05 -8.63 21.70
C MET A 1 30.69 -8.53 22.35
N SER A 2 29.91 -7.52 22.01
CA SER A 2 28.60 -7.29 22.61
C SER A 2 27.62 -7.05 21.45
N SER A 3 26.83 -8.07 21.19
CA SER A 3 25.77 -8.06 20.18
C SER A 3 24.57 -7.31 20.75
N THR A 4 24.24 -6.17 20.16
CA THR A 4 23.03 -5.42 20.45
C THR A 4 21.86 -6.07 19.71
N PRO A 5 20.79 -6.53 20.37
CA PRO A 5 19.60 -6.98 19.68
C PRO A 5 18.81 -5.76 19.20
N THR A 6 18.66 -5.62 17.91
CA THR A 6 17.73 -4.67 17.29
C THR A 6 16.31 -5.09 17.67
N GLY A 7 15.74 -4.42 18.67
CA GLY A 7 14.38 -4.61 19.11
C GLY A 7 13.42 -4.12 18.02
N ARG A 8 12.76 -5.06 17.34
CA ARG A 8 11.50 -4.79 16.63
C ARG A 8 10.50 -4.38 17.69
N SER A 9 10.17 -3.09 17.73
CA SER A 9 9.01 -2.57 18.44
C SER A 9 7.75 -3.04 17.69
N GLY A 10 7.41 -4.30 17.82
CA GLY A 10 6.10 -4.83 17.52
C GLY A 10 5.14 -4.27 18.57
N SER A 11 4.24 -3.39 18.20
CA SER A 11 3.15 -2.95 19.06
C SER A 11 2.38 -4.18 19.55
N VAL A 12 2.08 -4.25 20.83
CA VAL A 12 1.30 -5.31 21.49
C VAL A 12 -0.11 -5.49 20.87
N PHE A 13 -0.47 -4.63 19.94
CA PHE A 13 -1.75 -4.61 19.20
C PHE A 13 -1.72 -5.35 17.85
N ASP A 14 -0.57 -5.88 17.40
CA ASP A 14 -0.48 -6.64 16.14
C ASP A 14 -1.08 -8.06 16.24
N ASP A 15 -1.34 -8.55 17.45
CA ASP A 15 -1.98 -9.85 17.71
C ASP A 15 -3.51 -9.79 17.84
N ILE A 16 -4.13 -8.64 17.61
CA ILE A 16 -5.59 -8.54 17.60
C ILE A 16 -6.11 -9.26 16.37
N ALA A 17 -6.93 -10.30 16.62
CA ALA A 17 -7.44 -11.21 15.61
C ALA A 17 -7.81 -10.48 14.30
N PRO A 18 -7.22 -10.83 13.15
CA PRO A 18 -7.48 -10.18 11.85
C PRO A 18 -8.97 -10.13 11.49
N GLU A 19 -9.73 -11.10 11.99
CA GLU A 19 -11.19 -11.17 11.84
C GLU A 19 -11.92 -9.99 12.48
N LEU A 20 -11.46 -9.56 13.68
CA LEU A 20 -12.08 -8.43 14.37
C LEU A 20 -11.91 -7.13 13.59
N THR A 21 -10.71 -6.87 13.11
CA THR A 21 -10.39 -5.69 12.28
C THR A 21 -11.22 -5.68 11.01
N ARG A 22 -11.38 -6.85 10.36
CA ARG A 22 -12.21 -7.01 9.18
C ARG A 22 -13.67 -6.70 9.47
N ASN A 23 -14.23 -7.24 10.56
CA ASN A 23 -15.63 -7.03 10.94
C ASN A 23 -15.94 -5.55 11.17
N TYR A 24 -15.03 -4.81 11.86
CA TYR A 24 -15.19 -3.36 12.03
C TYR A 24 -15.09 -2.60 10.71
N ALA A 25 -14.16 -2.96 9.84
CA ALA A 25 -14.01 -2.35 8.52
C ALA A 25 -15.25 -2.59 7.64
N GLU A 26 -15.79 -3.80 7.62
CA GLU A 26 -16.99 -4.15 6.87
C GLU A 26 -18.22 -3.43 7.42
N ALA A 27 -18.36 -3.34 8.76
CA ALA A 27 -19.44 -2.62 9.42
C ALA A 27 -19.38 -1.11 9.12
N LEU A 28 -18.18 -0.51 9.16
CA LEU A 28 -17.95 0.89 8.79
C LEU A 28 -18.42 1.16 7.36
N LEU A 29 -17.91 0.37 6.40
CA LEU A 29 -18.26 0.54 4.99
C LEU A 29 -19.73 0.26 4.69
N GLY A 30 -20.35 -0.69 5.42
CA GLY A 30 -21.78 -0.97 5.32
C GLY A 30 -22.65 0.17 5.86
N ALA A 31 -22.26 0.76 6.99
CA ALA A 31 -22.99 1.87 7.62
C ALA A 31 -22.84 3.20 6.84
N SER A 32 -21.73 3.37 6.12
CA SER A 32 -21.44 4.60 5.37
C SER A 32 -22.08 4.65 3.97
N GLY A 33 -22.53 3.52 3.44
CA GLY A 33 -23.18 3.44 2.13
C GLY A 33 -22.41 4.16 1.02
N ASP A 34 -23.05 5.13 0.35
CA ASP A 34 -22.46 5.92 -0.73
C ASP A 34 -21.33 6.85 -0.26
N GLN A 35 -21.26 7.16 1.02
CA GLN A 35 -20.22 8.01 1.63
C GLN A 35 -18.98 7.20 2.07
N ALA A 36 -18.92 5.90 1.82
CA ALA A 36 -17.86 5.03 2.32
C ALA A 36 -16.46 5.50 1.92
N GLU A 37 -16.28 6.02 0.71
CA GLU A 37 -15.00 6.55 0.25
C GLU A 37 -14.59 7.81 1.02
N ALA A 38 -15.51 8.76 1.18
CA ALA A 38 -15.26 9.99 1.92
C ALA A 38 -14.94 9.71 3.39
N VAL A 39 -15.67 8.78 4.02
CA VAL A 39 -15.44 8.35 5.42
C VAL A 39 -14.07 7.70 5.59
N VAL A 40 -13.62 6.87 4.66
CA VAL A 40 -12.28 6.25 4.73
C VAL A 40 -11.19 7.29 4.56
N ILE A 41 -11.33 8.22 3.60
CA ILE A 41 -10.37 9.31 3.38
C ILE A 41 -10.25 10.18 4.63
N GLU A 42 -11.35 10.54 5.25
CA GLU A 42 -11.35 11.36 6.46
C GLU A 42 -10.72 10.63 7.65
N LEU A 43 -10.98 9.33 7.81
CA LEU A 43 -10.31 8.52 8.83
C LEU A 43 -8.80 8.41 8.60
N GLU A 44 -8.35 8.33 7.34
CA GLU A 44 -6.93 8.37 6.98
C GLU A 44 -6.32 9.73 7.33
N ALA A 45 -7.01 10.83 7.04
CA ALA A 45 -6.57 12.17 7.41
C ALA A 45 -6.48 12.32 8.94
N ILE A 46 -7.49 11.90 9.69
CA ILE A 46 -7.46 11.89 11.17
C ILE A 46 -6.28 11.07 11.68
N HIS A 47 -5.99 9.92 11.06
CA HIS A 47 -4.82 9.12 11.46
C HIS A 47 -3.52 9.89 11.25
N THR A 48 -3.31 10.44 10.05
CA THR A 48 -2.06 11.10 9.68
C THR A 48 -1.89 12.45 10.37
N ASP A 49 -2.92 13.28 10.35
CA ASP A 49 -2.84 14.68 10.79
C ASP A 49 -3.04 14.85 12.30
N VAL A 50 -3.72 13.89 12.95
CA VAL A 50 -4.02 13.96 14.39
C VAL A 50 -3.27 12.89 15.17
N LEU A 51 -3.41 11.60 14.84
CA LEU A 51 -2.84 10.55 15.68
C LEU A 51 -1.32 10.40 15.50
N ASP A 52 -0.80 10.55 14.29
CA ASP A 52 0.65 10.50 14.04
C ASP A 52 1.34 11.80 14.44
N ALA A 53 0.66 12.94 14.27
CA ALA A 53 1.19 14.25 14.67
C ALA A 53 1.19 14.46 16.20
N TYR A 54 0.24 13.84 16.92
CA TYR A 54 0.09 13.96 18.37
C TYR A 54 0.08 12.57 19.04
N PRO A 55 1.25 11.92 19.19
CA PRO A 55 1.33 10.56 19.75
C PRO A 55 0.82 10.46 21.19
N GLU A 56 0.88 11.55 21.96
CA GLU A 56 0.31 11.59 23.31
C GLU A 56 -1.22 11.46 23.28
N PHE A 57 -1.89 12.12 22.34
CA PHE A 57 -3.33 11.99 22.15
C PHE A 57 -3.71 10.56 21.73
N ALA A 58 -2.96 9.97 20.80
CA ALA A 58 -3.14 8.58 20.39
C ALA A 58 -2.97 7.61 21.59
N ALA A 59 -1.97 7.85 22.44
CA ALA A 59 -1.73 7.06 23.66
C ALA A 59 -2.88 7.17 24.67
N ILE A 60 -3.45 8.36 24.88
CA ILE A 60 -4.63 8.57 25.73
C ILE A 60 -5.83 7.77 25.19
N LEU A 61 -6.09 7.84 23.89
CA LEU A 61 -7.20 7.13 23.26
C LEU A 61 -7.02 5.60 23.34
N ALA A 62 -5.80 5.11 23.20
CA ALA A 62 -5.48 3.68 23.26
C ALA A 62 -5.45 3.16 24.72
N SER A 63 -5.22 4.02 25.71
CA SER A 63 -5.03 3.62 27.11
C SER A 63 -6.31 3.02 27.71
N PRO A 64 -6.26 1.84 28.33
CA PRO A 64 -7.41 1.27 29.02
C PRO A 64 -7.74 1.94 30.35
N THR A 65 -6.83 2.76 30.90
CA THR A 65 -6.99 3.44 32.19
C THR A 65 -7.84 4.69 32.12
N VAL A 66 -7.97 5.31 30.94
CA VAL A 66 -8.81 6.50 30.72
C VAL A 66 -10.26 6.09 30.54
N ALA A 67 -11.15 6.75 31.27
CA ALA A 67 -12.59 6.44 31.24
C ALA A 67 -13.21 6.65 29.86
N ILE A 68 -14.16 5.80 29.48
CA ILE A 68 -14.86 5.86 28.18
C ILE A 68 -15.50 7.24 27.96
N ASN A 69 -16.14 7.80 29.00
CA ASN A 69 -16.79 9.12 28.91
C ASN A 69 -15.80 10.28 28.69
N GLU A 70 -14.60 10.16 29.21
CA GLU A 70 -13.54 11.16 29.03
C GLU A 70 -13.02 11.12 27.61
N LYS A 71 -12.75 9.92 27.07
CA LYS A 71 -12.40 9.75 25.65
C LYS A 71 -13.49 10.23 24.71
N ASP A 72 -14.78 9.98 25.05
CA ASP A 72 -15.90 10.44 24.21
C ASP A 72 -15.98 11.97 24.15
N ARG A 73 -15.71 12.66 25.27
CA ARG A 73 -15.57 14.11 25.28
C ARG A 73 -14.41 14.59 24.43
N LEU A 74 -13.23 14.03 24.64
CA LEU A 74 -12.03 14.38 23.85
C LEU A 74 -12.27 14.21 22.33
N LEU A 75 -12.86 13.09 21.91
CA LEU A 75 -13.20 12.85 20.51
C LEU A 75 -14.20 13.89 19.99
N THR A 76 -15.20 14.24 20.80
CA THR A 76 -16.24 15.21 20.40
C THR A 76 -15.68 16.62 20.33
N ASP A 77 -14.89 17.03 21.32
CA ASP A 77 -14.35 18.38 21.41
C ASP A 77 -13.25 18.64 20.37
N THR A 78 -12.45 17.61 20.05
CA THR A 78 -11.33 17.74 19.12
C THR A 78 -11.75 17.53 17.66
N LEU A 79 -12.54 16.50 17.38
CA LEU A 79 -12.88 16.08 16.01
C LEU A 79 -14.32 16.47 15.63
N GLY A 80 -15.21 16.57 16.61
CA GLY A 80 -16.65 16.76 16.38
C GLY A 80 -17.05 17.96 15.53
N PRO A 81 -16.37 19.13 15.63
CA PRO A 81 -16.72 20.31 14.84
C PRO A 81 -16.46 20.16 13.34
N GLU A 82 -15.50 19.33 12.95
CA GLU A 82 -15.04 19.23 11.57
C GLU A 82 -15.30 17.87 10.94
N ALA A 83 -15.45 16.82 11.77
CA ALA A 83 -15.58 15.46 11.28
C ALA A 83 -17.01 15.10 10.84
N MET A 84 -17.11 14.27 9.81
CA MET A 84 -18.38 13.70 9.33
C MET A 84 -19.06 12.88 10.45
N GLU A 85 -20.38 12.97 10.52
CA GLU A 85 -21.16 12.23 11.54
C GLU A 85 -20.90 10.72 11.56
N PRO A 86 -20.79 10.00 10.42
CA PRO A 86 -20.46 8.58 10.42
C PRO A 86 -19.09 8.27 11.05
N VAL A 87 -18.10 9.16 10.89
CA VAL A 87 -16.76 9.01 11.48
C VAL A 87 -16.84 9.08 12.99
N ILE A 88 -17.45 10.14 13.54
CA ILE A 88 -17.61 10.31 15.00
C ILE A 88 -18.41 9.16 15.60
N ARG A 89 -19.49 8.74 14.95
CA ARG A 89 -20.30 7.60 15.38
C ARG A 89 -19.47 6.32 15.44
N PHE A 90 -18.63 6.08 14.45
CA PHE A 90 -17.74 4.92 14.40
C PHE A 90 -16.68 4.95 15.51
N LEU A 91 -16.02 6.09 15.71
CA LEU A 91 -15.04 6.26 16.80
C LEU A 91 -15.66 6.03 18.18
N ARG A 92 -16.90 6.50 18.40
CA ARG A 92 -17.64 6.23 19.62
C ARG A 92 -17.97 4.74 19.82
N VAL A 93 -18.28 4.03 18.74
CA VAL A 93 -18.49 2.56 18.80
C VAL A 93 -17.20 1.86 19.23
N LEU A 94 -16.06 2.21 18.64
CA LEU A 94 -14.75 1.68 19.04
C LEU A 94 -14.43 2.01 20.50
N ASN A 95 -14.72 3.24 20.93
CA ASN A 95 -14.51 3.70 22.31
C ASN A 95 -15.33 2.88 23.32
N ARG A 96 -16.62 2.67 23.05
CA ARG A 96 -17.51 1.86 23.92
C ARG A 96 -17.02 0.44 24.13
N HIS A 97 -16.36 -0.12 23.10
CA HIS A 97 -15.79 -1.45 23.18
C HIS A 97 -14.33 -1.47 23.68
N GLY A 98 -13.76 -0.31 24.06
CA GLY A 98 -12.38 -0.19 24.50
C GLY A 98 -11.36 -0.52 23.40
N ARG A 99 -11.72 -0.28 22.14
CA ARG A 99 -10.95 -0.74 20.96
C ARG A 99 -10.41 0.40 20.09
N LEU A 100 -10.28 1.61 20.62
CA LEU A 100 -9.67 2.72 19.87
C LEU A 100 -8.24 2.44 19.44
N GLY A 101 -7.48 1.64 20.20
CA GLY A 101 -6.11 1.27 19.85
C GLY A 101 -5.96 0.47 18.55
N ILE A 102 -7.03 -0.19 18.05
CA ILE A 102 -6.99 -0.91 16.77
C ILE A 102 -7.37 -0.02 15.57
N LEU A 103 -7.71 1.23 15.79
CA LEU A 103 -8.18 2.15 14.74
C LEU A 103 -7.26 2.19 13.52
N PRO A 104 -5.91 2.27 13.64
CA PRO A 104 -5.01 2.26 12.47
C PRO A 104 -5.15 1.00 11.62
N SER A 105 -5.32 -0.16 12.27
CA SER A 105 -5.50 -1.43 11.58
C SER A 105 -6.87 -1.53 10.89
N VAL A 106 -7.92 -0.97 11.51
CA VAL A 106 -9.25 -0.91 10.91
C VAL A 106 -9.27 0.01 9.69
N ILE A 107 -8.60 1.16 9.74
CA ILE A 107 -8.49 2.10 8.61
C ILE A 107 -7.81 1.41 7.42
N ARG A 108 -6.65 0.76 7.64
CA ARG A 108 -5.96 -0.02 6.59
C ARG A 108 -6.85 -1.10 5.97
N GLN A 109 -7.58 -1.83 6.81
CA GLN A 109 -8.49 -2.89 6.36
C GLN A 109 -9.69 -2.32 5.61
N ALA A 110 -10.27 -1.20 6.06
CA ALA A 110 -11.36 -0.53 5.38
C ALA A 110 -10.95 -0.05 4.00
N ARG A 111 -9.75 0.57 3.87
CA ARG A 111 -9.17 0.96 2.58
C ARG A 111 -9.01 -0.23 1.65
N ALA A 112 -8.38 -1.30 2.12
CA ALA A 112 -8.17 -2.50 1.30
C ALA A 112 -9.50 -3.15 0.86
N THR A 113 -10.52 -3.12 1.71
CA THR A 113 -11.85 -3.66 1.39
C THR A 113 -12.59 -2.76 0.40
N LEU A 114 -12.50 -1.45 0.57
CA LEU A 114 -13.07 -0.45 -0.34
C LEU A 114 -12.43 -0.55 -1.74
N ASP A 115 -11.11 -0.62 -1.82
CA ASP A 115 -10.39 -0.75 -3.08
C ASP A 115 -10.78 -2.03 -3.83
N LYS A 116 -10.97 -3.14 -3.11
CA LYS A 116 -11.50 -4.38 -3.69
C LYS A 116 -12.93 -4.21 -4.23
N ARG A 117 -13.82 -3.54 -3.48
CA ARG A 117 -15.21 -3.27 -3.92
C ARG A 117 -15.26 -2.39 -5.18
N LEU A 118 -14.36 -1.41 -5.26
CA LEU A 118 -14.24 -0.47 -6.39
C LEU A 118 -13.37 -1.03 -7.53
N ASN A 119 -12.92 -2.28 -7.43
CA ASN A 119 -11.98 -2.88 -8.37
C ASN A 119 -10.74 -2.00 -8.61
N ARG A 120 -10.21 -1.40 -7.56
CA ARG A 120 -8.98 -0.61 -7.57
C ARG A 120 -7.78 -1.49 -7.24
N LYS A 121 -6.64 -1.25 -7.89
CA LYS A 121 -5.38 -1.93 -7.60
C LYS A 121 -4.27 -0.90 -7.41
N ALA A 122 -3.55 -1.02 -6.30
CA ALA A 122 -2.36 -0.22 -6.08
C ALA A 122 -1.26 -0.65 -7.06
N VAL A 123 -0.67 0.34 -7.73
CA VAL A 123 0.40 0.16 -8.71
C VAL A 123 1.51 1.13 -8.37
N THR A 124 2.69 0.61 -8.02
CA THR A 124 3.89 1.42 -7.86
C THR A 124 4.65 1.46 -9.18
N VAL A 125 4.93 2.65 -9.67
CA VAL A 125 5.68 2.87 -10.91
C VAL A 125 6.96 3.64 -10.57
N ARG A 126 8.10 2.99 -10.82
CA ARG A 126 9.42 3.62 -10.71
C ARG A 126 9.92 4.04 -12.08
N SER A 127 10.36 5.29 -12.21
CA SER A 127 10.91 5.86 -13.45
C SER A 127 12.26 6.51 -13.19
N ALA A 128 13.11 6.57 -14.23
CA ALA A 128 14.41 7.24 -14.12
C ALA A 128 14.30 8.76 -13.97
N VAL A 129 13.23 9.35 -14.50
CA VAL A 129 12.92 10.79 -14.49
C VAL A 129 11.46 11.01 -14.16
N PRO A 130 11.09 12.20 -13.64
CA PRO A 130 9.70 12.55 -13.43
C PRO A 130 8.91 12.44 -14.73
N LEU A 131 7.68 11.90 -14.64
CA LEU A 131 6.77 11.79 -15.77
C LEU A 131 5.92 13.06 -15.86
N ASP A 132 5.73 13.58 -17.07
CA ASP A 132 4.80 14.68 -17.32
C ASP A 132 3.32 14.20 -17.27
N GLU A 133 2.37 15.13 -17.24
CA GLU A 133 0.95 14.82 -17.10
C GLU A 133 0.41 13.94 -18.24
N ALA A 134 0.88 14.19 -19.49
CA ALA A 134 0.46 13.43 -20.65
C ALA A 134 0.97 11.97 -20.59
N GLN A 135 2.21 11.79 -20.13
CA GLN A 135 2.80 10.48 -19.91
C GLN A 135 2.08 9.73 -18.79
N GLN A 136 1.74 10.41 -17.68
CA GLN A 136 0.97 9.82 -16.58
C GLN A 136 -0.43 9.39 -17.03
N ALA A 137 -1.13 10.20 -17.82
CA ALA A 137 -2.44 9.85 -18.37
C ALA A 137 -2.35 8.62 -19.29
N SER A 138 -1.42 8.61 -20.24
CA SER A 138 -1.19 7.46 -21.14
C SER A 138 -0.80 6.19 -20.37
N LEU A 139 0.01 6.34 -19.32
CA LEU A 139 0.39 5.23 -18.45
C LEU A 139 -0.82 4.65 -17.70
N ARG A 140 -1.68 5.53 -17.17
CA ARG A 140 -2.91 5.13 -16.46
C ARG A 140 -3.82 4.30 -17.35
N ASP A 141 -4.04 4.74 -18.58
CA ASP A 141 -4.92 4.05 -19.54
C ASP A 141 -4.37 2.67 -19.91
N ARG A 142 -3.06 2.57 -20.17
CA ARG A 142 -2.39 1.30 -20.47
C ARG A 142 -2.42 0.33 -19.28
N LEU A 143 -2.19 0.84 -18.08
CA LEU A 143 -2.27 0.04 -16.85
C LEU A 143 -3.69 -0.46 -16.62
N ALA A 144 -4.72 0.40 -16.76
CA ALA A 144 -6.11 0.00 -16.61
C ALA A 144 -6.48 -1.15 -17.57
N ALA A 145 -6.04 -1.05 -18.83
CA ALA A 145 -6.25 -2.11 -19.82
C ALA A 145 -5.51 -3.41 -19.46
N MET A 146 -4.29 -3.30 -18.92
CA MET A 146 -3.46 -4.45 -18.56
C MET A 146 -3.96 -5.21 -17.34
N ILE A 147 -4.39 -4.48 -16.28
CA ILE A 147 -4.79 -5.09 -15.00
C ILE A 147 -6.29 -5.35 -14.89
N HIS A 148 -7.07 -4.90 -15.87
CA HIS A 148 -8.55 -4.96 -15.88
C HIS A 148 -9.16 -4.38 -14.59
N ALA A 149 -8.60 -3.27 -14.09
CA ALA A 149 -8.98 -2.61 -12.85
C ALA A 149 -8.62 -1.12 -12.93
N THR A 150 -9.13 -0.31 -12.01
CA THR A 150 -8.73 1.09 -11.89
C THR A 150 -7.38 1.17 -11.14
N PRO A 151 -6.28 1.61 -11.81
CA PRO A 151 -4.99 1.71 -11.14
C PRO A 151 -4.95 2.91 -10.19
N VAL A 152 -4.53 2.69 -8.95
CA VAL A 152 -4.11 3.73 -8.00
C VAL A 152 -2.59 3.81 -8.09
N ILE A 153 -2.08 4.80 -8.82
CA ILE A 153 -0.67 4.87 -9.20
C ILE A 153 0.11 5.69 -8.17
N ALA A 154 1.14 5.07 -7.59
CA ALA A 154 2.19 5.74 -6.85
C ALA A 154 3.42 5.88 -7.76
N LEU A 155 3.88 7.12 -7.99
CA LEU A 155 5.04 7.42 -8.83
C LEU A 155 6.26 7.63 -7.95
N GLU A 156 7.34 6.91 -8.25
CA GLU A 156 8.63 7.05 -7.59
C GLU A 156 9.71 7.35 -8.64
N VAL A 157 10.59 8.30 -8.34
CA VAL A 157 11.74 8.57 -9.20
C VAL A 157 12.94 7.82 -8.65
N ASP A 158 13.47 6.90 -9.44
CA ASP A 158 14.66 6.11 -9.10
C ASP A 158 15.81 6.43 -10.07
N PRO A 159 16.76 7.30 -9.67
CA PRO A 159 17.89 7.67 -10.51
C PRO A 159 18.84 6.52 -10.84
N SER A 160 18.73 5.38 -10.15
CA SER A 160 19.54 4.20 -10.45
C SER A 160 19.09 3.48 -11.74
N LEU A 161 17.89 3.77 -12.21
CA LEU A 161 17.41 3.32 -13.50
C LEU A 161 18.09 4.13 -14.62
N ILE A 162 18.71 3.45 -15.59
CA ILE A 162 19.30 4.09 -16.77
C ILE A 162 18.20 4.73 -17.64
N GLY A 163 16.99 4.16 -17.60
CA GLY A 163 15.81 4.59 -18.35
C GLY A 163 14.73 3.52 -18.34
N GLY A 164 13.55 3.89 -18.84
CA GLY A 164 12.37 3.03 -18.83
C GLY A 164 11.59 3.08 -17.52
N LEU A 165 10.75 2.07 -17.30
CA LEU A 165 9.83 1.99 -16.17
C LEU A 165 9.91 0.61 -15.52
N VAL A 166 9.78 0.57 -14.20
CA VAL A 166 9.52 -0.65 -13.44
C VAL A 166 8.16 -0.49 -12.78
N ILE A 167 7.25 -1.41 -13.08
CA ILE A 167 5.86 -1.36 -12.63
C ILE A 167 5.64 -2.52 -11.69
N GLN A 168 5.17 -2.25 -10.49
CA GLN A 168 4.81 -3.25 -9.49
C GLN A 168 3.30 -3.22 -9.25
N VAL A 169 2.64 -4.35 -9.42
CA VAL A 169 1.19 -4.54 -9.17
C VAL A 169 1.04 -5.65 -8.15
N GLY A 170 0.84 -5.30 -6.87
CA GLY A 170 0.90 -6.27 -5.79
C GLY A 170 2.26 -6.98 -5.75
N ASP A 171 2.24 -8.32 -5.90
CA ASP A 171 3.46 -9.15 -5.90
C ASP A 171 4.09 -9.29 -7.30
N ALA A 172 3.40 -8.86 -8.35
CA ALA A 172 3.91 -8.95 -9.72
C ALA A 172 4.76 -7.72 -10.07
N VAL A 173 5.96 -7.95 -10.61
CA VAL A 173 6.87 -6.89 -11.08
C VAL A 173 7.07 -7.01 -12.58
N TYR A 174 6.79 -5.93 -13.30
CA TYR A 174 7.00 -5.79 -14.75
C TYR A 174 8.14 -4.82 -14.98
N ASP A 175 9.32 -5.36 -15.25
CA ASP A 175 10.53 -4.58 -15.50
C ASP A 175 10.69 -4.30 -17.00
N ALA A 176 10.36 -3.07 -17.40
CA ALA A 176 10.55 -2.51 -18.73
C ALA A 176 11.76 -1.55 -18.77
N SER A 177 12.70 -1.66 -17.84
CA SER A 177 13.90 -0.84 -17.80
C SER A 177 14.85 -1.13 -18.95
N VAL A 178 15.62 -0.12 -19.35
CA VAL A 178 16.69 -0.25 -20.34
C VAL A 178 17.74 -1.26 -19.88
N ARG A 179 18.06 -1.29 -18.58
CA ARG A 179 19.01 -2.27 -18.01
C ARG A 179 18.57 -3.70 -18.30
N ASN A 180 17.33 -4.06 -17.96
CA ASN A 180 16.79 -5.40 -18.19
C ASN A 180 16.75 -5.75 -19.70
N ARG A 181 16.49 -4.75 -20.55
CA ARG A 181 16.51 -4.93 -22.01
C ARG A 181 17.91 -5.23 -22.53
N LEU A 182 18.93 -4.54 -22.01
CA LEU A 182 20.33 -4.80 -22.34
C LEU A 182 20.81 -6.17 -21.82
N GLU A 183 20.45 -6.55 -20.62
CA GLU A 183 20.77 -7.86 -20.06
C GLU A 183 20.18 -9.00 -20.89
N ARG A 184 18.92 -8.88 -21.30
CA ARG A 184 18.28 -9.86 -22.21
C ARG A 184 18.95 -9.92 -23.58
N LEU A 185 19.37 -8.78 -24.12
CA LEU A 185 20.12 -8.76 -25.39
C LEU A 185 21.47 -9.43 -25.25
N ARG A 186 22.21 -9.16 -24.17
CA ARG A 186 23.48 -9.81 -23.85
C ARG A 186 23.32 -11.33 -23.74
N GLY A 187 22.30 -11.80 -23.03
CA GLY A 187 21.98 -13.22 -22.90
C GLY A 187 21.79 -13.89 -24.26
N ARG A 188 20.94 -13.30 -25.11
CA ARG A 188 20.68 -13.81 -26.47
C ARG A 188 21.93 -13.87 -27.35
N LEU A 189 22.84 -12.88 -27.22
CA LEU A 189 24.09 -12.87 -27.99
C LEU A 189 25.06 -13.98 -27.53
N ILE A 190 25.11 -14.22 -26.20
CA ILE A 190 25.92 -15.30 -25.63
C ILE A 190 25.39 -16.67 -26.10
N GLU A 191 24.07 -16.89 -25.98
CA GLU A 191 23.41 -18.13 -26.42
C GLU A 191 23.67 -18.42 -27.92
N ARG A 192 23.51 -17.39 -28.78
CA ARG A 192 23.82 -17.54 -30.21
C ARG A 192 25.28 -17.92 -30.48
N LYS A 193 26.25 -17.28 -29.80
CA LYS A 193 27.66 -17.63 -29.93
C LYS A 193 27.94 -19.05 -29.47
N THR A 194 27.34 -19.47 -28.35
CA THR A 194 27.54 -20.85 -27.85
C THR A 194 26.97 -21.86 -28.81
N HIS A 195 25.79 -21.62 -29.38
CA HIS A 195 25.18 -22.51 -30.37
C HIS A 195 25.98 -22.58 -31.68
N GLU A 196 26.50 -21.44 -32.13
CA GLU A 196 27.37 -21.41 -33.36
C GLU A 196 28.70 -22.13 -33.14
N ILE A 197 29.30 -22.06 -31.97
CA ILE A 197 30.53 -22.79 -31.64
C ILE A 197 30.22 -24.28 -31.54
N GLN A 198 29.12 -24.70 -30.97
CA GLN A 198 28.73 -26.11 -30.88
C GLN A 198 28.45 -26.70 -32.28
N SER A 199 27.67 -26.01 -33.09
CA SER A 199 27.37 -26.48 -34.47
C SER A 199 28.60 -26.58 -35.37
N ARG A 200 29.60 -25.70 -35.18
CA ARG A 200 30.88 -25.81 -35.88
C ARG A 200 31.71 -27.00 -35.38
N ARG A 201 31.70 -27.31 -34.10
CA ARG A 201 32.42 -28.49 -33.55
C ARG A 201 31.82 -29.80 -34.08
N ASP A 202 30.50 -29.89 -34.14
CA ASP A 202 29.80 -31.08 -34.65
C ASP A 202 30.12 -31.30 -36.15
N HIS A 203 30.28 -30.22 -36.92
CA HIS A 203 30.66 -30.31 -38.33
C HIS A 203 32.13 -30.77 -38.57
N PHE A 204 33.03 -30.53 -37.61
CA PHE A 204 34.42 -31.00 -37.67
C PHE A 204 34.59 -32.41 -37.13
N SER A 205 33.69 -32.92 -36.28
CA SER A 205 33.71 -34.27 -35.75
C SER A 205 33.12 -35.31 -36.72
N ASP A 206 32.25 -34.89 -37.65
CA ASP A 206 31.64 -35.78 -38.68
C ASP A 206 32.48 -35.91 -39.96
N SER A 207 33.61 -35.21 -40.03
CA SER A 207 34.49 -35.21 -41.23
C SER A 207 35.81 -35.96 -40.99
N ALA A 208 35.94 -36.73 -39.92
CA ALA A 208 37.07 -37.63 -39.61
C ALA A 208 36.62 -39.08 -39.55
#